data_19fa96415c0aede0de91f3225f872cc8
#
_entry.id   19fa96415c0aede0de91f3225f872cc8
#
_cell.length_a   1.000
_cell.length_b   1.000
_cell.length_c   1.000
_cell.angle_alpha   90.00
_cell.angle_beta   90.00
_cell.angle_gamma   90.00
#
_symmetry.space_group_name_H-M   'P 1'
#
loop_
_entity.id
_entity.type
_entity.pdbx_description
1 polymer ?
#
loop_
_entity_poly.entity_id
_entity_poly.type
_entity_poly.pdbx_seq_one_letter_code
_entity_poly.pdbx_strand_id
1 'polypeptide(L)'
;MILYHGTTYKRAKQIFEDKVIKKDCERFFTEEENGDGYSTDGYVYLTNEVTFALHFAYCHHLVDKSEALVVFRIDIPDEQILPDYDEMRYQDPTGIDRERYDSDLNCSLFEFKTCRINTDISFDEYTVDYFCLDVDKVDNIGDLFDNAGCNYEYVTSHYTRKQKSFIKLIPWKRV
;
A
#
# COMPACT_ATOMS: atom_id res chain seq x y z
N MET A 1 -1.16 -8.54 -12.75
CA MET A 1 -0.92 -8.92 -11.31
C MET A 1 -1.93 -8.24 -10.40
N ILE A 2 -2.43 -8.94 -9.38
CA ILE A 2 -3.30 -8.32 -8.37
C ILE A 2 -2.46 -7.57 -7.36
N LEU A 3 -2.73 -6.28 -7.23
CA LEU A 3 -2.07 -5.37 -6.29
C LEU A 3 -3.10 -4.61 -5.44
N TYR A 4 -2.63 -4.01 -4.35
CA TYR A 4 -3.48 -3.34 -3.38
C TYR A 4 -2.99 -1.92 -3.12
N HIS A 5 -3.94 -0.99 -2.96
CA HIS A 5 -3.70 0.38 -2.52
C HIS A 5 -4.50 0.65 -1.25
N GLY A 6 -3.82 1.01 -0.18
CA GLY A 6 -4.42 1.31 1.10
C GLY A 6 -4.54 2.81 1.34
N THR A 7 -5.71 3.26 1.79
CA THR A 7 -5.96 4.67 2.13
C THR A 7 -7.05 4.79 3.18
N THR A 8 -7.36 6.01 3.63
CA THR A 8 -8.48 6.27 4.52
C THR A 8 -9.77 6.52 3.75
N TYR A 9 -10.92 6.30 4.40
CA TYR A 9 -12.21 6.60 3.78
C TYR A 9 -12.35 8.07 3.41
N LYS A 10 -11.77 8.96 4.22
CA LYS A 10 -11.77 10.40 3.96
C LYS A 10 -11.12 10.75 2.63
N ARG A 11 -9.99 10.11 2.30
CA ARG A 11 -9.29 10.27 1.00
C ARG A 11 -9.97 9.48 -0.11
N ALA A 12 -10.48 8.29 0.19
CA ALA A 12 -11.16 7.44 -0.79
C ALA A 12 -12.42 8.07 -1.36
N LYS A 13 -13.09 8.98 -0.65
CA LYS A 13 -14.25 9.71 -1.19
C LYS A 13 -13.91 10.40 -2.51
N GLN A 14 -12.79 11.11 -2.57
CA GLN A 14 -12.35 11.77 -3.80
C GLN A 14 -12.01 10.76 -4.90
N ILE A 15 -11.37 9.64 -4.54
CA ILE A 15 -11.07 8.55 -5.49
C ILE A 15 -12.34 7.98 -6.11
N PHE A 16 -13.40 7.76 -5.30
CA PHE A 16 -14.69 7.27 -5.79
C PHE A 16 -15.41 8.29 -6.66
N GLU A 17 -15.36 9.58 -6.33
CA GLU A 17 -15.97 10.66 -7.11
C GLU A 17 -15.27 10.82 -8.46
N ASP A 18 -13.95 10.85 -8.46
CA ASP A 18 -13.13 11.02 -9.67
C ASP A 18 -13.01 9.71 -10.49
N LYS A 19 -13.33 8.55 -9.89
CA LYS A 19 -13.10 7.21 -10.44
C LYS A 19 -11.65 6.96 -10.87
N VAL A 20 -10.71 7.52 -10.11
CA VAL A 20 -9.28 7.41 -10.41
C VAL A 20 -8.44 7.51 -9.13
N ILE A 21 -7.40 6.68 -9.04
CA ILE A 21 -6.32 6.86 -8.07
C ILE A 21 -5.22 7.64 -8.79
N LYS A 22 -5.01 8.89 -8.40
CA LYS A 22 -4.08 9.81 -9.06
C LYS A 22 -2.65 9.59 -8.55
N LYS A 23 -1.69 9.58 -9.45
CA LYS A 23 -0.25 9.56 -9.14
C LYS A 23 0.25 10.90 -8.57
N ASP A 24 -0.37 12.00 -9.01
CA ASP A 24 -0.07 13.35 -8.56
C ASP A 24 -1.14 13.80 -7.54
N CYS A 25 -0.95 13.42 -6.28
CA CYS A 25 -1.80 13.79 -5.17
C CYS A 25 -0.94 14.32 -4.01
N GLU A 26 -1.58 15.00 -3.07
CA GLU A 26 -0.91 15.44 -1.84
C GLU A 26 -0.28 14.25 -1.11
N ARG A 27 1.02 14.33 -0.87
CA ARG A 27 1.78 13.27 -0.19
C ARG A 27 1.62 13.37 1.30
N PHE A 28 1.54 12.20 1.92
CA PHE A 28 1.52 12.07 3.38
C PHE A 28 2.94 12.09 3.97
N PHE A 29 3.87 11.49 3.25
CA PHE A 29 5.28 11.46 3.63
C PHE A 29 6.04 12.42 2.71
N THR A 30 6.45 13.56 3.26
CA THR A 30 7.25 14.57 2.56
C THR A 30 8.68 14.55 3.06
N GLU A 31 9.62 15.01 2.25
CA GLU A 31 11.04 15.11 2.61
C GLU A 31 11.24 15.98 3.85
N GLU A 32 10.47 17.08 3.98
CA GLU A 32 10.57 18.01 5.12
C GLU A 32 10.17 17.37 6.45
N GLU A 33 9.22 16.43 6.43
CA GLU A 33 8.65 15.80 7.63
C GLU A 33 9.34 14.49 8.00
N ASN A 34 9.80 13.72 7.01
CA ASN A 34 10.26 12.34 7.20
C ASN A 34 11.71 12.10 6.75
N GLY A 35 12.45 13.14 6.37
CA GLY A 35 13.83 12.98 5.91
C GLY A 35 13.93 12.05 4.70
N ASP A 36 14.69 10.96 4.80
CA ASP A 36 14.87 10.00 3.70
C ASP A 36 13.64 9.09 3.45
N GLY A 37 12.64 9.12 4.35
CA GLY A 37 11.42 8.31 4.27
C GLY A 37 10.26 8.99 3.52
N TYR A 38 10.52 9.69 2.43
CA TYR A 38 9.48 10.38 1.65
C TYR A 38 9.07 9.61 0.40
N SER A 39 7.84 9.86 -0.06
CA SER A 39 7.32 9.31 -1.30
C SER A 39 7.60 10.25 -2.48
N THR A 40 8.23 9.74 -3.53
CA THR A 40 8.49 10.50 -4.76
C THR A 40 7.20 10.81 -5.50
N ASP A 41 7.06 12.03 -6.03
CA ASP A 41 5.92 12.43 -6.86
C ASP A 41 5.85 11.68 -8.20
N GLY A 42 4.66 11.65 -8.80
CA GLY A 42 4.45 11.03 -10.11
C GLY A 42 4.23 9.52 -10.07
N TYR A 43 3.95 8.93 -8.90
CA TYR A 43 3.70 7.49 -8.77
C TYR A 43 2.45 7.21 -7.93
N VAL A 44 1.76 6.09 -8.25
CA VAL A 44 0.83 5.42 -7.33
C VAL A 44 1.57 4.27 -6.68
N TYR A 45 1.61 4.25 -5.34
CA TYR A 45 2.25 3.21 -4.55
C TYR A 45 1.27 2.08 -4.25
N LEU A 46 1.75 0.87 -4.44
CA LEU A 46 0.97 -0.36 -4.36
C LEU A 46 1.73 -1.42 -3.56
N THR A 47 1.02 -2.43 -3.13
CA THR A 47 1.61 -3.61 -2.48
C THR A 47 0.99 -4.89 -3.01
N ASN A 48 1.74 -5.99 -2.97
CA ASN A 48 1.20 -7.32 -3.30
C ASN A 48 0.52 -8.02 -2.10
N GLU A 49 0.46 -7.35 -0.94
CA GLU A 49 -0.08 -7.90 0.31
C GLU A 49 -1.21 -7.03 0.87
N VAL A 50 -2.41 -7.60 1.01
CA VAL A 50 -3.59 -6.85 1.51
C VAL A 50 -3.41 -6.33 2.94
N THR A 51 -2.69 -7.06 3.79
CA THR A 51 -2.38 -6.64 5.17
C THR A 51 -1.42 -5.47 5.20
N PHE A 52 -0.52 -5.39 4.24
CA PHE A 52 0.39 -4.28 4.08
C PHE A 52 -0.34 -3.01 3.60
N ALA A 53 -1.28 -3.16 2.65
CA ALA A 53 -2.15 -2.06 2.26
C ALA A 53 -2.98 -1.52 3.45
N LEU A 54 -3.47 -2.41 4.32
CA LEU A 54 -4.15 -2.01 5.56
C LEU A 54 -3.22 -1.25 6.51
N HIS A 55 -1.96 -1.67 6.63
CA HIS A 55 -0.96 -0.96 7.44
C HIS A 55 -0.78 0.49 6.97
N PHE A 56 -0.57 0.71 5.67
CA PHE A 56 -0.46 2.07 5.13
C PHE A 56 -1.74 2.89 5.32
N ALA A 57 -2.91 2.28 5.10
CA ALA A 57 -4.18 2.94 5.37
C ALA A 57 -4.31 3.36 6.84
N TYR A 58 -3.83 2.52 7.77
CA TYR A 58 -3.84 2.83 9.20
C TYR A 58 -2.85 3.93 9.57
N CYS A 59 -1.66 3.96 8.97
CA CYS A 59 -0.72 5.09 9.15
C CYS A 59 -1.37 6.42 8.75
N HIS A 60 -2.09 6.46 7.64
CA HIS A 60 -2.86 7.64 7.23
C HIS A 60 -3.97 7.98 8.24
N HIS A 61 -4.69 6.96 8.76
CA HIS A 61 -5.73 7.14 9.78
C HIS A 61 -5.19 7.77 11.07
N LEU A 62 -3.97 7.43 11.49
CA LEU A 62 -3.37 8.01 12.71
C LEU A 62 -3.26 9.55 12.63
N VAL A 63 -3.18 10.09 11.42
CA VAL A 63 -3.11 11.55 11.18
C VAL A 63 -4.46 12.14 10.86
N ASP A 64 -5.18 11.63 9.88
CA ASP A 64 -6.42 12.25 9.40
C ASP A 64 -7.67 11.86 10.20
N LYS A 65 -7.57 10.88 11.12
CA LYS A 65 -8.63 10.40 12.02
C LYS A 65 -9.92 10.00 11.28
N SER A 66 -9.77 9.40 10.12
CA SER A 66 -10.89 8.86 9.34
C SER A 66 -11.58 7.71 10.08
N GLU A 67 -12.90 7.61 9.96
CA GLU A 67 -13.72 6.57 10.60
C GLU A 67 -13.45 5.15 10.06
N ALA A 68 -12.90 5.04 8.85
CA ALA A 68 -12.65 3.74 8.23
C ALA A 68 -11.38 3.75 7.35
N LEU A 69 -10.83 2.57 7.17
CA LEU A 69 -9.78 2.25 6.20
C LEU A 69 -10.42 1.74 4.91
N VAL A 70 -9.81 2.04 3.78
CA VAL A 70 -10.23 1.54 2.48
C VAL A 70 -9.02 0.88 1.80
N VAL A 71 -9.24 -0.31 1.27
CA VAL A 71 -8.25 -0.98 0.43
C VAL A 71 -8.87 -1.24 -0.93
N PHE A 72 -8.21 -0.77 -1.96
CA PHE A 72 -8.49 -1.09 -3.35
C PHE A 72 -7.67 -2.31 -3.76
N ARG A 73 -8.30 -3.23 -4.49
CA ARG A 73 -7.69 -4.39 -5.14
C ARG A 73 -7.75 -4.17 -6.64
N ILE A 74 -6.63 -4.18 -7.31
CA ILE A 74 -6.49 -3.71 -8.68
C ILE A 74 -5.73 -4.75 -9.48
N ASP A 75 -6.23 -5.07 -10.69
CA ASP A 75 -5.49 -5.92 -11.63
C ASP A 75 -4.64 -5.03 -12.56
N ILE A 76 -3.32 -5.03 -12.34
CA ILE A 76 -2.35 -4.21 -13.06
C ILE A 76 -1.56 -5.09 -14.05
N PRO A 77 -1.42 -4.69 -15.33
CA PRO A 77 -0.52 -5.34 -16.28
C PRO A 77 0.93 -5.33 -15.75
N ASP A 78 1.60 -6.49 -15.84
CA ASP A 78 2.93 -6.67 -15.24
C ASP A 78 3.97 -5.70 -15.82
N GLU A 79 3.83 -5.31 -17.08
CA GLU A 79 4.73 -4.36 -17.75
C GLU A 79 4.64 -2.91 -17.26
N GLN A 80 3.62 -2.58 -16.48
CA GLN A 80 3.44 -1.24 -15.89
C GLN A 80 4.03 -1.14 -14.47
N ILE A 81 4.38 -2.27 -13.88
CA ILE A 81 4.83 -2.34 -12.49
C ILE A 81 6.31 -1.98 -12.40
N LEU A 82 6.63 -1.04 -11.52
CA LEU A 82 7.98 -0.56 -11.25
C LEU A 82 8.39 -0.85 -9.81
N PRO A 83 9.69 -1.02 -9.54
CA PRO A 83 10.19 -1.12 -8.16
C PRO A 83 9.85 0.11 -7.34
N ASP A 84 9.56 -0.08 -6.07
CA ASP A 84 9.38 1.01 -5.10
C ASP A 84 10.70 1.35 -4.43
N TYR A 85 11.47 2.22 -5.07
CA TYR A 85 12.77 2.63 -4.56
C TYR A 85 12.69 3.47 -3.28
N ASP A 86 11.54 4.08 -3.00
CA ASP A 86 11.39 4.90 -1.81
C ASP A 86 11.26 4.00 -0.57
N GLU A 87 10.42 2.98 -0.63
CA GLU A 87 10.31 1.99 0.45
C GLU A 87 11.61 1.20 0.62
N MET A 88 12.24 0.77 -0.48
CA MET A 88 13.52 0.07 -0.44
C MET A 88 14.60 0.91 0.25
N ARG A 89 14.67 2.21 -0.04
CA ARG A 89 15.61 3.14 0.58
C ARG A 89 15.28 3.41 2.04
N TYR A 90 14.01 3.56 2.36
CA TYR A 90 13.54 3.79 3.73
C TYR A 90 13.87 2.62 4.64
N GLN A 91 13.66 1.43 4.16
CA GLN A 91 13.89 0.22 4.94
C GLN A 91 15.37 -0.23 4.94
N ASP A 92 16.17 0.07 3.94
CA ASP A 92 17.63 -0.16 3.91
C ASP A 92 18.41 1.18 3.80
N PRO A 93 18.44 1.98 4.88
CA PRO A 93 19.10 3.29 4.87
C PRO A 93 20.63 3.18 4.73
N THR A 94 21.22 2.00 4.95
CA THR A 94 22.66 1.80 4.82
C THR A 94 23.12 1.84 3.37
N GLY A 95 22.18 1.65 2.44
CA GLY A 95 22.36 1.89 1.02
C GLY A 95 23.53 1.13 0.39
N ILE A 96 23.88 -0.02 0.99
CA ILE A 96 25.08 -0.76 0.64
C ILE A 96 25.05 -1.21 -0.82
N ASP A 97 23.86 -1.22 -1.45
CA ASP A 97 23.72 -1.65 -2.83
C ASP A 97 22.58 -0.93 -3.57
N ARG A 98 22.62 0.41 -3.61
CA ARG A 98 21.63 1.19 -4.39
C ARG A 98 21.53 0.72 -5.85
N GLU A 99 22.68 0.35 -6.46
CA GLU A 99 22.71 -0.19 -7.82
C GLU A 99 22.04 -1.57 -7.92
N ARG A 100 22.07 -2.38 -6.86
CA ARG A 100 21.42 -3.70 -6.83
C ARG A 100 19.91 -3.59 -6.82
N TYR A 101 19.36 -2.59 -6.13
CA TYR A 101 17.90 -2.39 -6.03
C TYR A 101 17.33 -1.63 -7.23
N ASP A 102 18.13 -0.83 -7.93
CA ASP A 102 17.69 0.04 -9.02
C ASP A 102 17.13 -0.68 -10.26
N SER A 103 17.18 -2.00 -10.32
CA SER A 103 16.66 -2.79 -11.45
C SER A 103 15.81 -4.00 -11.07
N ASP A 104 15.56 -4.26 -9.77
CA ASP A 104 14.97 -5.52 -9.35
C ASP A 104 13.56 -5.37 -8.79
N LEU A 105 12.58 -5.44 -9.70
CA LEU A 105 11.16 -5.51 -9.32
C LEU A 105 10.86 -6.72 -8.42
N ASN A 106 11.55 -7.85 -8.62
CA ASN A 106 11.35 -9.04 -7.81
C ASN A 106 11.79 -8.79 -6.37
N CYS A 107 12.91 -8.08 -6.16
CA CYS A 107 13.36 -7.68 -4.83
C CYS A 107 12.30 -6.79 -4.14
N SER A 108 11.83 -5.75 -4.84
CA SER A 108 10.80 -4.84 -4.35
C SER A 108 9.53 -5.60 -3.91
N LEU A 109 9.01 -6.48 -4.76
CA LEU A 109 7.80 -7.26 -4.48
C LEU A 109 8.01 -8.39 -3.47
N PHE A 110 9.18 -9.03 -3.46
CA PHE A 110 9.42 -10.21 -2.62
C PHE A 110 9.90 -9.84 -1.22
N GLU A 111 10.87 -8.92 -1.11
CA GLU A 111 11.46 -8.53 0.17
C GLU A 111 10.65 -7.41 0.84
N PHE A 112 10.31 -6.36 0.07
CA PHE A 112 9.67 -5.15 0.60
C PHE A 112 8.13 -5.13 0.45
N LYS A 113 7.56 -6.06 -0.34
CA LYS A 113 6.11 -6.19 -0.56
C LYS A 113 5.46 -5.00 -1.24
N THR A 114 6.24 -4.06 -1.75
CA THR A 114 5.77 -2.84 -2.39
C THR A 114 6.20 -2.74 -3.84
N CYS A 115 5.48 -1.94 -4.59
CA CYS A 115 5.80 -1.54 -5.94
C CYS A 115 5.09 -0.21 -6.25
N ARG A 116 5.35 0.34 -7.44
CA ARG A 116 4.70 1.57 -7.89
C ARG A 116 4.41 1.54 -9.38
N ILE A 117 3.52 2.41 -9.83
CA ILE A 117 3.29 2.69 -11.25
C ILE A 117 3.35 4.19 -11.50
N ASN A 118 3.71 4.59 -12.71
CA ASN A 118 3.88 6.00 -13.09
C ASN A 118 2.68 6.57 -13.87
N THR A 119 1.54 5.90 -13.80
CA THR A 119 0.28 6.31 -14.42
C THR A 119 -0.83 6.39 -13.38
N ASP A 120 -1.87 7.16 -13.66
CA ASP A 120 -3.11 7.14 -12.91
C ASP A 120 -3.81 5.78 -13.09
N ILE A 121 -4.55 5.34 -12.06
CA ILE A 121 -5.36 4.12 -12.13
C ILE A 121 -6.81 4.53 -12.35
N SER A 122 -7.24 4.58 -13.61
CA SER A 122 -8.63 4.84 -13.97
C SER A 122 -9.50 3.60 -13.77
N PHE A 123 -10.66 3.74 -13.13
CA PHE A 123 -11.61 2.64 -12.91
C PHE A 123 -12.32 2.19 -14.20
N ASP A 124 -12.23 3.00 -15.27
CA ASP A 124 -12.73 2.62 -16.59
C ASP A 124 -11.73 1.74 -17.36
N GLU A 125 -10.44 1.78 -16.99
CA GLU A 125 -9.36 1.04 -17.67
C GLU A 125 -8.93 -0.21 -16.90
N TYR A 126 -9.00 -0.16 -15.56
CA TYR A 126 -8.56 -1.25 -14.69
C TYR A 126 -9.74 -1.92 -13.99
N THR A 127 -9.58 -3.21 -13.73
CA THR A 127 -10.50 -3.94 -12.85
C THR A 127 -10.19 -3.57 -11.40
N VAL A 128 -11.11 -2.84 -10.75
CA VAL A 128 -10.93 -2.36 -9.39
C VAL A 128 -12.05 -2.86 -8.49
N ASP A 129 -11.67 -3.52 -7.41
CA ASP A 129 -12.54 -3.84 -6.29
C ASP A 129 -12.06 -3.10 -5.03
N TYR A 130 -12.94 -2.98 -4.04
CA TYR A 130 -12.57 -2.37 -2.77
C TYR A 130 -13.26 -3.05 -1.58
N PHE A 131 -12.73 -2.83 -0.40
CA PHE A 131 -13.48 -3.02 0.85
C PHE A 131 -13.18 -1.87 1.82
N CYS A 132 -14.12 -1.67 2.75
CA CYS A 132 -13.96 -0.71 3.85
C CYS A 132 -13.90 -1.48 5.17
N LEU A 133 -13.01 -1.05 6.06
CA LEU A 133 -12.87 -1.55 7.41
C LEU A 133 -13.09 -0.41 8.39
N ASP A 134 -14.19 -0.46 9.13
CA ASP A 134 -14.51 0.48 10.20
C ASP A 134 -13.53 0.27 11.37
N VAL A 135 -12.79 1.31 11.72
CA VAL A 135 -11.72 1.21 12.72
C VAL A 135 -12.28 0.88 14.10
N ASP A 136 -13.43 1.45 14.45
CA ASP A 136 -14.06 1.29 15.77
C ASP A 136 -14.70 -0.09 15.96
N LYS A 137 -14.93 -0.82 14.88
CA LYS A 137 -15.56 -2.16 14.91
C LYS A 137 -14.57 -3.31 14.99
N VAL A 138 -13.28 -3.02 14.95
CA VAL A 138 -12.24 -4.06 14.97
C VAL A 138 -11.44 -3.98 16.26
N ASP A 139 -11.65 -4.97 17.13
CA ASP A 139 -10.81 -5.15 18.30
C ASP A 139 -9.37 -5.47 17.89
N ASN A 140 -8.42 -4.71 18.42
CA ASN A 140 -7.00 -4.89 18.12
C ASN A 140 -6.70 -4.90 16.61
N ILE A 141 -7.10 -3.85 15.92
CA ILE A 141 -6.88 -3.70 14.47
C ILE A 141 -5.42 -3.99 14.05
N GLY A 142 -4.47 -3.68 14.93
CA GLY A 142 -3.06 -3.99 14.72
C GLY A 142 -2.75 -5.47 14.49
N ASP A 143 -3.59 -6.39 14.98
CA ASP A 143 -3.40 -7.83 14.73
C ASP A 143 -3.73 -8.24 13.28
N LEU A 144 -4.37 -7.36 12.51
CA LEU A 144 -4.66 -7.58 11.08
C LEU A 144 -3.52 -7.13 10.19
N PHE A 145 -2.66 -6.26 10.69
CA PHE A 145 -1.50 -5.79 9.95
C PHE A 145 -0.39 -6.83 10.03
N ASP A 146 0.37 -6.92 8.98
CA ASP A 146 1.67 -7.54 9.11
C ASP A 146 2.53 -6.65 10.02
N ASN A 147 3.45 -7.23 10.78
CA ASN A 147 4.46 -6.49 11.53
C ASN A 147 5.49 -5.83 10.58
N ALA A 148 5.14 -5.72 9.32
CA ALA A 148 5.85 -5.03 8.29
C ALA A 148 6.02 -3.56 8.66
N GLY A 149 7.20 -3.16 8.94
CA GLY A 149 7.55 -1.78 9.23
C GLY A 149 8.53 -1.60 10.37
N CYS A 150 8.83 -2.65 11.12
CA CYS A 150 9.71 -2.51 12.27
C CYS A 150 10.98 -3.37 12.25
N ASN A 151 11.07 -4.42 11.42
CA ASN A 151 12.31 -5.22 11.32
C ASN A 151 12.36 -6.06 10.05
N TYR A 152 13.34 -5.80 9.23
CA TYR A 152 13.74 -6.54 8.02
C TYR A 152 13.81 -8.05 8.16
N GLU A 153 14.17 -8.53 9.35
CA GLU A 153 14.38 -9.96 9.58
C GLU A 153 13.09 -10.78 9.65
N TYR A 154 11.91 -10.13 9.64
CA TYR A 154 10.64 -10.79 9.92
C TYR A 154 9.49 -10.50 8.96
N VAL A 155 9.73 -9.99 7.76
CA VAL A 155 8.72 -10.08 6.71
C VAL A 155 8.63 -11.55 6.27
N THR A 156 8.21 -12.37 7.22
CA THR A 156 7.95 -13.77 6.93
C THR A 156 6.66 -13.83 6.14
N SER A 157 6.69 -14.46 4.99
CA SER A 157 5.58 -14.84 4.12
C SER A 157 4.46 -15.65 4.81
N HIS A 158 4.34 -15.57 6.12
CA HIS A 158 3.45 -16.40 6.91
C HIS A 158 2.46 -15.56 7.69
N TYR A 159 1.33 -15.30 7.07
CA TYR A 159 0.17 -14.75 7.77
C TYR A 159 -0.16 -15.56 9.02
N THR A 160 -0.45 -14.85 10.11
CA THR A 160 -1.03 -15.45 11.33
C THR A 160 -2.37 -16.11 11.00
N ARG A 161 -2.85 -16.98 11.90
CA ARG A 161 -4.18 -17.58 11.74
C ARG A 161 -5.29 -16.52 11.64
N LYS A 162 -5.17 -15.41 12.40
CA LYS A 162 -6.14 -14.30 12.41
C LYS A 162 -6.15 -13.59 11.07
N GLN A 163 -4.97 -13.25 10.53
CA GLN A 163 -4.81 -12.64 9.21
C GLN A 163 -5.37 -13.53 8.09
N LYS A 164 -5.02 -14.83 8.09
CA LYS A 164 -5.56 -15.80 7.12
C LYS A 164 -7.08 -15.90 7.16
N SER A 165 -7.68 -15.85 8.35
CA SER A 165 -9.13 -15.88 8.50
C SER A 165 -9.75 -14.58 8.00
N PHE A 166 -9.18 -13.44 8.33
CA PHE A 166 -9.61 -12.13 7.87
C PHE A 166 -9.58 -12.03 6.34
N ILE A 167 -8.45 -12.35 5.71
CA ILE A 167 -8.27 -12.26 4.25
C ILE A 167 -9.34 -13.05 3.50
N LYS A 168 -9.69 -14.24 4.00
CA LYS A 168 -10.74 -15.08 3.38
C LYS A 168 -12.15 -14.49 3.46
N LEU A 169 -12.39 -13.62 4.44
CA LEU A 169 -13.71 -13.05 4.71
C LEU A 169 -13.86 -11.63 4.19
N ILE A 170 -12.86 -11.07 3.53
CA ILE A 170 -12.93 -9.71 2.97
C ILE A 170 -14.09 -9.63 1.97
N PRO A 171 -15.07 -8.74 2.23
CA PRO A 171 -16.24 -8.59 1.37
C PRO A 171 -15.93 -7.62 0.21
N TRP A 172 -15.13 -8.08 -0.74
CA TRP A 172 -14.79 -7.28 -1.90
C TRP A 172 -16.04 -6.83 -2.68
N LYS A 173 -16.06 -5.55 -3.04
CA LYS A 173 -17.11 -4.94 -3.85
C LYS A 173 -16.49 -4.36 -5.11
N ARG A 174 -17.17 -4.48 -6.23
CA ARG A 174 -16.79 -3.80 -7.47
C ARG A 174 -17.04 -2.29 -7.33
N VAL A 175 -16.10 -1.49 -7.82
CA VAL A 175 -16.31 -0.03 -7.93
C VAL A 175 -17.26 0.26 -9.07
#